data_f6cbd51dc6295acf3b158c306a22a7ac
#
_entry.id   f6cbd51dc6295acf3b158c306a22a7ac
#
_cell.length_a   1.000
_cell.length_b   1.000
_cell.length_c   1.000
_cell.angle_alpha   90.00
_cell.angle_beta   90.00
_cell.angle_gamma   90.00
#
_symmetry.space_group_name_H-M   'P 1'
#
loop_
_entity.id
_entity.type
_entity.pdbx_description
1 polymer ?
#
loop_
_entity_poly.entity_id
_entity_poly.type
_entity_poly.pdbx_seq_one_letter_code
_entity_poly.pdbx_strand_id
1 'polypeptide(L)'
;MRPLLVAPSILAADFARLGEEVRAVDQAGADWIHVDVMDGHFVPNISIGPDIVRAIRPHTKKTLDVHLMIAPCDPYLDAFAKAGADIITVHVEAGPHVHRSLQAIRALGKKVGVTMNPGTPESSIENVIDLVDLVLVMSVNPGFGGQKFIPDALIKLRNVRALVGARPIDVEIDGGITAQVAPEAARAGANVFVAGSAVFKSGTPESYRANIAAIRNAAALVRGEAA
;
A
#
# COMPACT_ATOMS: atom_id res chain seq x y z
N MET A 1 12.49 -1.57 16.14
CA MET A 1 12.17 -1.02 14.81
C MET A 1 11.20 -1.97 14.13
N ARG A 2 10.25 -1.49 13.28
CA ARG A 2 9.37 -2.39 12.53
C ARG A 2 10.13 -3.02 11.34
N PRO A 3 9.80 -4.26 10.91
CA PRO A 3 10.48 -4.91 9.78
C PRO A 3 10.30 -4.14 8.48
N LEU A 4 11.24 -4.26 7.56
CA LEU A 4 11.11 -3.75 6.19
C LEU A 4 10.30 -4.74 5.37
N LEU A 5 9.22 -4.27 4.76
CA LEU A 5 8.27 -5.06 3.99
C LEU A 5 8.16 -4.53 2.57
N VAL A 6 8.12 -5.42 1.59
CA VAL A 6 7.88 -5.07 0.18
C VAL A 6 6.52 -5.62 -0.22
N ALA A 7 5.66 -4.74 -0.73
CA ALA A 7 4.29 -5.01 -1.15
C ALA A 7 4.16 -4.75 -2.67
N PRO A 8 4.34 -5.76 -3.54
CA PRO A 8 4.10 -5.59 -4.97
C PRO A 8 2.65 -5.20 -5.25
N SER A 9 2.45 -4.06 -5.98
CA SER A 9 1.12 -3.65 -6.44
C SER A 9 0.75 -4.41 -7.71
N ILE A 10 -0.30 -5.22 -7.63
CA ILE A 10 -0.81 -6.00 -8.74
C ILE A 10 -1.46 -5.15 -9.84
N LEU A 11 -1.62 -3.84 -9.63
CA LEU A 11 -2.04 -2.91 -10.68
C LEU A 11 -1.10 -2.95 -11.90
N ALA A 12 0.18 -3.32 -11.69
CA ALA A 12 1.19 -3.44 -12.75
C ALA A 12 1.37 -4.87 -13.28
N ALA A 13 0.59 -5.85 -12.79
CA ALA A 13 0.65 -7.24 -13.21
C ALA A 13 -0.13 -7.49 -14.52
N ASP A 14 0.08 -8.64 -15.13
CA ASP A 14 -0.74 -9.10 -16.24
C ASP A 14 -2.11 -9.58 -15.74
N PHE A 15 -3.15 -8.78 -15.93
CA PHE A 15 -4.51 -9.08 -15.47
C PHE A 15 -5.11 -10.32 -16.11
N ALA A 16 -4.65 -10.72 -17.31
CA ALA A 16 -5.11 -11.96 -17.95
C ALA A 16 -4.64 -13.23 -17.19
N ARG A 17 -3.60 -13.10 -16.34
CA ARG A 17 -3.02 -14.20 -15.55
C ARG A 17 -2.82 -13.83 -14.10
N LEU A 18 -3.68 -12.97 -13.54
CA LEU A 18 -3.47 -12.32 -12.25
C LEU A 18 -3.21 -13.31 -11.10
N GLY A 19 -3.89 -14.45 -11.07
CA GLY A 19 -3.65 -15.50 -10.08
C GLY A 19 -2.26 -16.15 -10.17
N GLU A 20 -1.69 -16.25 -11.39
CA GLU A 20 -0.31 -16.73 -11.60
C GLU A 20 0.70 -15.67 -11.14
N GLU A 21 0.45 -14.41 -11.49
CA GLU A 21 1.27 -13.26 -11.09
C GLU A 21 1.35 -13.13 -9.56
N VAL A 22 0.22 -13.26 -8.85
CA VAL A 22 0.16 -13.25 -7.38
C VAL A 22 0.99 -14.39 -6.79
N ARG A 23 0.87 -15.62 -7.31
CA ARG A 23 1.71 -16.74 -6.87
C ARG A 23 3.19 -16.48 -7.14
N ALA A 24 3.51 -15.91 -8.29
CA ALA A 24 4.90 -15.65 -8.68
C ALA A 24 5.56 -14.63 -7.74
N VAL A 25 4.90 -13.53 -7.40
CA VAL A 25 5.47 -12.54 -6.47
C VAL A 25 5.49 -13.04 -5.03
N ASP A 26 4.51 -13.86 -4.58
CA ASP A 26 4.54 -14.53 -3.29
C ASP A 26 5.79 -15.41 -3.15
N GLN A 27 6.05 -16.29 -4.14
CA GLN A 27 7.22 -17.16 -4.20
C GLN A 27 8.54 -16.38 -4.40
N ALA A 28 8.47 -15.21 -5.00
CA ALA A 28 9.60 -14.30 -5.18
C ALA A 28 10.01 -13.58 -3.89
N GLY A 29 9.24 -13.71 -2.81
CA GLY A 29 9.56 -13.15 -1.50
C GLY A 29 8.86 -11.83 -1.19
N ALA A 30 7.71 -11.55 -1.82
CA ALA A 30 6.81 -10.47 -1.37
C ALA A 30 6.39 -10.71 0.09
N ASP A 31 6.25 -9.63 0.85
CA ASP A 31 5.74 -9.71 2.23
C ASP A 31 4.21 -9.55 2.25
N TRP A 32 3.70 -8.62 1.46
CA TRP A 32 2.27 -8.35 1.24
C TRP A 32 1.97 -8.35 -0.25
N ILE A 33 0.68 -8.36 -0.60
CA ILE A 33 0.18 -8.12 -1.96
C ILE A 33 -0.66 -6.86 -1.90
N HIS A 34 -0.23 -5.80 -2.58
CA HIS A 34 -0.95 -4.53 -2.61
C HIS A 34 -1.96 -4.50 -3.75
N VAL A 35 -3.18 -4.05 -3.43
CA VAL A 35 -4.34 -4.11 -4.32
C VAL A 35 -4.97 -2.74 -4.46
N ASP A 36 -4.71 -2.06 -5.57
CA ASP A 36 -5.20 -0.72 -5.87
C ASP A 36 -6.60 -0.76 -6.49
N VAL A 37 -7.60 -0.30 -5.74
CA VAL A 37 -9.01 -0.26 -6.16
C VAL A 37 -9.40 1.15 -6.54
N MET A 38 -9.91 1.32 -7.78
CA MET A 38 -10.24 2.61 -8.39
C MET A 38 -11.63 2.58 -9.02
N ASP A 39 -12.42 3.64 -8.86
CA ASP A 39 -13.83 3.70 -9.24
C ASP A 39 -14.15 4.63 -10.44
N GLY A 40 -13.15 5.32 -10.97
CA GLY A 40 -13.36 6.32 -12.02
C GLY A 40 -14.02 7.62 -11.54
N HIS A 41 -14.22 7.77 -10.21
CA HIS A 41 -14.82 8.94 -9.59
C HIS A 41 -13.85 9.64 -8.64
N PHE A 42 -13.31 8.93 -7.65
CA PHE A 42 -12.27 9.45 -6.77
C PHE A 42 -10.96 9.70 -7.53
N VAL A 43 -10.65 8.80 -8.47
CA VAL A 43 -9.52 8.91 -9.41
C VAL A 43 -10.00 8.69 -10.84
N PRO A 44 -9.34 9.28 -11.88
CA PRO A 44 -9.78 9.19 -13.28
C PRO A 44 -9.36 7.85 -13.94
N ASN A 45 -9.52 6.76 -13.23
CA ASN A 45 -9.23 5.39 -13.69
C ASN A 45 -10.14 4.39 -12.99
N ILE A 46 -10.44 3.27 -13.65
CA ILE A 46 -11.18 2.13 -13.09
C ILE A 46 -10.23 0.93 -13.09
N SER A 47 -10.10 0.22 -11.96
CA SER A 47 -9.23 -0.93 -11.88
C SER A 47 -10.00 -2.23 -11.58
N ILE A 48 -10.11 -2.59 -10.31
CA ILE A 48 -10.62 -3.88 -9.85
C ILE A 48 -11.60 -3.69 -8.69
N GLY A 49 -12.40 -4.72 -8.43
CA GLY A 49 -13.38 -4.73 -7.36
C GLY A 49 -13.23 -5.92 -6.42
N PRO A 50 -14.20 -6.13 -5.48
CA PRO A 50 -14.15 -7.20 -4.49
C PRO A 50 -14.05 -8.60 -5.10
N ASP A 51 -14.61 -8.83 -6.28
CA ASP A 51 -14.57 -10.15 -6.94
C ASP A 51 -13.16 -10.54 -7.37
N ILE A 52 -12.34 -9.57 -7.77
CA ILE A 52 -10.92 -9.82 -8.08
C ILE A 52 -10.14 -10.13 -6.80
N VAL A 53 -10.38 -9.40 -5.70
CA VAL A 53 -9.78 -9.71 -4.40
C VAL A 53 -10.12 -11.14 -3.97
N ARG A 54 -11.38 -11.55 -4.12
CA ARG A 54 -11.83 -12.92 -3.84
C ARG A 54 -11.15 -13.96 -4.75
N ALA A 55 -10.98 -13.64 -6.04
CA ALA A 55 -10.36 -14.53 -7.01
C ALA A 55 -8.87 -14.75 -6.73
N ILE A 56 -8.14 -13.73 -6.30
CA ILE A 56 -6.71 -13.84 -6.00
C ILE A 56 -6.42 -14.43 -4.60
N ARG A 57 -7.37 -14.35 -3.66
CA ARG A 57 -7.14 -14.83 -2.28
C ARG A 57 -6.64 -16.27 -2.18
N PRO A 58 -7.13 -17.27 -2.96
CA PRO A 58 -6.62 -18.64 -2.91
C PRO A 58 -5.18 -18.80 -3.41
N HIS A 59 -4.64 -17.81 -4.11
CA HIS A 59 -3.31 -17.89 -4.73
C HIS A 59 -2.17 -17.45 -3.81
N THR A 60 -2.46 -16.91 -2.64
CA THR A 60 -1.45 -16.49 -1.65
C THR A 60 -1.95 -16.65 -0.22
N LYS A 61 -1.03 -16.79 0.74
CA LYS A 61 -1.29 -16.67 2.18
C LYS A 61 -0.76 -15.35 2.75
N LYS A 62 -0.14 -14.53 1.92
CA LYS A 62 0.35 -13.21 2.33
C LYS A 62 -0.80 -12.27 2.62
N THR A 63 -0.51 -11.22 3.36
CA THR A 63 -1.45 -10.13 3.62
C THR A 63 -1.91 -9.52 2.30
N LEU A 64 -3.23 -9.47 2.07
CA LEU A 64 -3.84 -8.65 1.03
C LEU A 64 -4.10 -7.26 1.62
N ASP A 65 -3.30 -6.31 1.19
CA ASP A 65 -3.37 -4.92 1.56
C ASP A 65 -4.18 -4.17 0.50
N VAL A 66 -5.44 -3.85 0.83
CA VAL A 66 -6.41 -3.31 -0.12
C VAL A 66 -6.55 -1.82 0.07
N HIS A 67 -6.07 -1.06 -0.92
CA HIS A 67 -6.08 0.40 -0.96
C HIS A 67 -7.28 0.89 -1.78
N LEU A 68 -8.22 1.56 -1.12
CA LEU A 68 -9.47 2.01 -1.71
C LEU A 68 -9.39 3.47 -2.17
N MET A 69 -9.13 3.67 -3.45
CA MET A 69 -9.25 4.96 -4.15
C MET A 69 -10.66 5.08 -4.74
N ILE A 70 -11.66 5.02 -3.86
CA ILE A 70 -13.09 5.07 -4.21
C ILE A 70 -13.85 6.02 -3.28
N ALA A 71 -14.87 6.71 -3.79
CA ALA A 71 -15.70 7.62 -3.01
C ALA A 71 -17.18 7.54 -3.40
N PRO A 72 -18.10 7.30 -2.43
CA PRO A 72 -17.81 6.96 -1.03
C PRO A 72 -17.29 5.52 -0.85
N CYS A 73 -16.41 5.27 0.13
CA CYS A 73 -15.86 3.93 0.38
C CYS A 73 -16.75 3.06 1.30
N ASP A 74 -17.48 3.67 2.22
CA ASP A 74 -18.26 2.99 3.27
C ASP A 74 -19.16 1.85 2.75
N PRO A 75 -19.92 1.99 1.63
CA PRO A 75 -20.78 0.93 1.13
C PRO A 75 -20.07 -0.36 0.72
N TYR A 76 -18.78 -0.31 0.47
CA TYR A 76 -17.99 -1.41 -0.08
C TYR A 76 -17.10 -2.13 0.93
N LEU A 77 -16.93 -1.59 2.15
CA LEU A 77 -16.01 -2.12 3.17
C LEU A 77 -16.31 -3.58 3.50
N ASP A 78 -17.57 -3.94 3.71
CA ASP A 78 -18.01 -5.32 3.99
C ASP A 78 -17.69 -6.27 2.83
N ALA A 79 -17.90 -5.84 1.60
CA ALA A 79 -17.63 -6.64 0.41
C ALA A 79 -16.13 -6.96 0.27
N PHE A 80 -15.23 -5.98 0.50
CA PHE A 80 -13.78 -6.20 0.48
C PHE A 80 -13.31 -7.08 1.65
N ALA A 81 -13.87 -6.87 2.84
CA ALA A 81 -13.57 -7.70 4.00
C ALA A 81 -13.93 -9.18 3.76
N LYS A 82 -15.12 -9.45 3.21
CA LYS A 82 -15.59 -10.80 2.84
C LYS A 82 -14.82 -11.40 1.66
N ALA A 83 -14.32 -10.57 0.76
CA ALA A 83 -13.49 -11.01 -0.36
C ALA A 83 -12.11 -11.52 0.08
N GLY A 84 -11.68 -11.21 1.30
CA GLY A 84 -10.42 -11.69 1.87
C GLY A 84 -9.33 -10.65 2.04
N ALA A 85 -9.68 -9.34 2.03
CA ALA A 85 -8.77 -8.28 2.45
C ALA A 85 -8.33 -8.53 3.89
N ASP A 86 -7.04 -8.34 4.18
CA ASP A 86 -6.48 -8.40 5.53
C ASP A 86 -6.32 -7.01 6.12
N ILE A 87 -5.92 -6.05 5.29
CA ILE A 87 -5.86 -4.62 5.58
C ILE A 87 -6.79 -3.91 4.60
N ILE A 88 -7.55 -2.92 5.08
CA ILE A 88 -8.34 -2.02 4.21
C ILE A 88 -7.90 -0.60 4.52
N THR A 89 -7.34 0.06 3.51
CA THR A 89 -6.83 1.43 3.58
C THR A 89 -7.78 2.38 2.84
N VAL A 90 -8.22 3.43 3.52
CA VAL A 90 -9.14 4.44 2.97
C VAL A 90 -8.51 5.82 3.00
N HIS A 91 -8.87 6.65 2.02
CA HIS A 91 -8.45 8.05 1.95
C HIS A 91 -9.24 8.92 2.92
N VAL A 92 -8.55 9.88 3.57
CA VAL A 92 -9.24 10.90 4.38
C VAL A 92 -10.18 11.75 3.53
N GLU A 93 -9.94 11.84 2.24
CA GLU A 93 -10.72 12.60 1.27
C GLU A 93 -11.91 11.82 0.70
N ALA A 94 -12.02 10.50 0.97
CA ALA A 94 -13.05 9.62 0.37
C ALA A 94 -14.45 9.81 0.95
N GLY A 95 -14.61 10.68 1.94
CA GLY A 95 -15.89 11.00 2.54
C GLY A 95 -15.76 11.90 3.78
N PRO A 96 -16.87 12.45 4.26
CA PRO A 96 -16.84 13.44 5.36
C PRO A 96 -16.55 12.83 6.73
N HIS A 97 -16.59 11.50 6.90
CA HIS A 97 -16.59 10.84 8.19
C HIS A 97 -15.54 9.71 8.27
N VAL A 98 -14.26 10.02 7.98
CA VAL A 98 -13.17 9.02 7.99
C VAL A 98 -13.10 8.23 9.31
N HIS A 99 -13.30 8.90 10.45
CA HIS A 99 -13.31 8.22 11.76
C HIS A 99 -14.32 7.06 11.80
N ARG A 100 -15.55 7.26 11.29
CA ARG A 100 -16.59 6.23 11.21
C ARG A 100 -16.17 5.11 10.27
N SER A 101 -15.58 5.41 9.12
CA SER A 101 -15.10 4.41 8.15
C SER A 101 -14.02 3.51 8.77
N LEU A 102 -13.06 4.09 9.53
CA LEU A 102 -12.02 3.33 10.23
C LEU A 102 -12.62 2.42 11.32
N GLN A 103 -13.62 2.90 12.07
CA GLN A 103 -14.34 2.05 13.04
C GLN A 103 -15.10 0.90 12.36
N ALA A 104 -15.71 1.15 11.19
CA ALA A 104 -16.41 0.12 10.43
C ALA A 104 -15.43 -0.98 9.96
N ILE A 105 -14.25 -0.60 9.44
CA ILE A 105 -13.21 -1.58 9.06
C ILE A 105 -12.79 -2.42 10.27
N ARG A 106 -12.58 -1.78 11.43
CA ARG A 106 -12.23 -2.48 12.68
C ARG A 106 -13.30 -3.46 13.11
N ALA A 107 -14.58 -3.06 13.01
CA ALA A 107 -15.71 -3.92 13.35
C ALA A 107 -15.85 -5.16 12.45
N LEU A 108 -15.33 -5.09 11.22
CA LEU A 108 -15.23 -6.23 10.30
C LEU A 108 -14.05 -7.17 10.61
N GLY A 109 -13.29 -6.90 11.69
CA GLY A 109 -12.14 -7.72 12.11
C GLY A 109 -10.91 -7.54 11.21
N LYS A 110 -10.82 -6.44 10.46
CA LYS A 110 -9.69 -6.16 9.56
C LYS A 110 -8.71 -5.16 10.17
N LYS A 111 -7.45 -5.20 9.73
CA LYS A 111 -6.50 -4.13 10.02
C LYS A 111 -6.94 -2.85 9.31
N VAL A 112 -6.74 -1.75 9.98
CA VAL A 112 -7.23 -0.43 9.55
C VAL A 112 -6.09 0.39 8.98
N GLY A 113 -6.19 0.75 7.70
CA GLY A 113 -5.28 1.69 7.06
C GLY A 113 -5.93 3.04 6.79
N VAL A 114 -5.15 4.10 6.88
CA VAL A 114 -5.54 5.45 6.45
C VAL A 114 -4.49 6.01 5.52
N THR A 115 -4.94 6.75 4.51
CA THR A 115 -4.05 7.43 3.56
C THR A 115 -4.52 8.84 3.25
N MET A 116 -3.62 9.63 2.69
CA MET A 116 -3.86 10.99 2.22
C MET A 116 -3.14 11.25 0.90
N ASN A 117 -3.77 12.07 0.05
CA ASN A 117 -3.20 12.54 -1.20
C ASN A 117 -1.93 13.39 -0.98
N PRO A 118 -1.08 13.59 -2.00
CA PRO A 118 0.11 14.42 -1.88
C PRO A 118 -0.17 15.85 -1.39
N GLY A 119 -1.30 16.44 -1.79
CA GLY A 119 -1.70 17.79 -1.40
C GLY A 119 -2.40 17.91 -0.05
N THR A 120 -2.77 16.80 0.60
CA THR A 120 -3.46 16.80 1.90
C THR A 120 -2.44 16.77 3.04
N PRO A 121 -2.53 17.66 4.04
CA PRO A 121 -1.58 17.69 5.14
C PRO A 121 -1.72 16.46 6.06
N GLU A 122 -0.62 16.03 6.65
CA GLU A 122 -0.57 14.91 7.61
C GLU A 122 -1.37 15.16 8.91
N SER A 123 -1.64 16.40 9.24
CA SER A 123 -2.53 16.77 10.35
C SER A 123 -3.96 16.25 10.18
N SER A 124 -4.37 15.92 8.95
CA SER A 124 -5.69 15.35 8.68
C SER A 124 -5.92 13.99 9.35
N ILE A 125 -4.86 13.28 9.77
CA ILE A 125 -4.95 11.98 10.45
C ILE A 125 -4.66 12.06 11.95
N GLU A 126 -4.29 13.20 12.52
CA GLU A 126 -3.93 13.34 13.93
C GLU A 126 -5.00 12.80 14.87
N ASN A 127 -6.26 13.13 14.61
CA ASN A 127 -7.39 12.74 15.46
C ASN A 127 -7.86 11.30 15.28
N VAL A 128 -7.26 10.54 14.35
CA VAL A 128 -7.61 9.14 14.06
C VAL A 128 -6.42 8.20 14.21
N ILE A 129 -5.24 8.70 14.56
CA ILE A 129 -4.00 7.92 14.59
C ILE A 129 -4.09 6.70 15.53
N ASP A 130 -4.84 6.77 16.62
CA ASP A 130 -5.00 5.67 17.56
C ASP A 130 -6.00 4.59 17.09
N LEU A 131 -6.66 4.81 15.95
CA LEU A 131 -7.59 3.87 15.34
C LEU A 131 -6.95 3.00 14.25
N VAL A 132 -5.70 3.30 13.84
CA VAL A 132 -5.11 2.67 12.65
C VAL A 132 -3.96 1.73 12.98
N ASP A 133 -3.75 0.76 12.12
CA ASP A 133 -2.63 -0.18 12.12
C ASP A 133 -1.59 0.18 11.04
N LEU A 134 -2.01 1.00 10.06
CA LEU A 134 -1.22 1.40 8.90
C LEU A 134 -1.51 2.86 8.53
N VAL A 135 -0.47 3.62 8.23
CA VAL A 135 -0.57 4.90 7.54
C VAL A 135 0.15 4.79 6.20
N LEU A 136 -0.58 4.94 5.11
CA LEU A 136 -0.04 5.01 3.76
C LEU A 136 0.19 6.46 3.36
N VAL A 137 1.39 6.77 2.87
CA VAL A 137 1.75 8.08 2.29
C VAL A 137 1.81 7.96 0.78
N MET A 138 0.95 8.70 0.08
CA MET A 138 1.00 8.77 -1.37
C MET A 138 2.18 9.63 -1.83
N SER A 139 3.03 9.07 -2.67
CA SER A 139 4.17 9.77 -3.29
C SER A 139 3.99 10.02 -4.80
N VAL A 140 2.77 9.81 -5.28
CA VAL A 140 2.26 10.22 -6.60
C VAL A 140 0.80 10.65 -6.44
N ASN A 141 0.23 11.30 -7.44
CA ASN A 141 -1.23 11.47 -7.47
C ASN A 141 -1.89 10.12 -7.76
N PRO A 142 -2.84 9.64 -6.92
CA PRO A 142 -3.53 8.37 -7.15
C PRO A 142 -4.20 8.29 -8.52
N GLY A 143 -4.29 7.05 -9.08
CA GLY A 143 -5.02 6.78 -10.32
C GLY A 143 -4.26 6.00 -11.38
N PHE A 144 -2.93 6.09 -11.45
CA PHE A 144 -2.14 5.39 -12.48
C PHE A 144 -0.81 4.87 -11.92
N GLY A 145 -0.40 3.69 -12.40
CA GLY A 145 0.95 3.17 -12.14
C GLY A 145 2.03 3.85 -13.00
N GLY A 146 3.30 3.62 -12.63
CA GLY A 146 4.47 4.07 -13.41
C GLY A 146 4.77 5.57 -13.34
N GLN A 147 4.17 6.30 -12.42
CA GLN A 147 4.42 7.73 -12.21
C GLN A 147 5.77 8.00 -11.55
N LYS A 148 6.26 9.23 -11.74
CA LYS A 148 7.47 9.72 -11.06
C LYS A 148 7.19 10.01 -9.58
N PHE A 149 8.10 9.57 -8.72
CA PHE A 149 8.10 9.88 -7.29
C PHE A 149 8.09 11.40 -7.04
N ILE A 150 7.24 11.86 -6.13
CA ILE A 150 7.17 13.26 -5.66
C ILE A 150 8.11 13.40 -4.45
N PRO A 151 9.23 14.16 -4.56
CA PRO A 151 10.23 14.23 -3.48
C PRO A 151 9.70 14.78 -2.15
N ASP A 152 8.70 15.67 -2.19
CA ASP A 152 8.09 16.27 -0.99
C ASP A 152 7.37 15.23 -0.10
N ALA A 153 7.02 14.05 -0.66
CA ALA A 153 6.50 12.93 0.12
C ALA A 153 7.48 12.45 1.22
N LEU A 154 8.80 12.68 1.04
CA LEU A 154 9.79 12.38 2.09
C LEU A 154 9.64 13.28 3.32
N ILE A 155 9.21 14.52 3.15
CA ILE A 155 8.91 15.42 4.26
C ILE A 155 7.67 14.90 5.00
N LYS A 156 6.62 14.60 4.24
CA LYS A 156 5.38 14.01 4.78
C LYS A 156 5.64 12.69 5.53
N LEU A 157 6.48 11.80 4.99
CA LEU A 157 6.87 10.56 5.68
C LEU A 157 7.51 10.83 7.05
N ARG A 158 8.43 11.80 7.15
CA ARG A 158 9.06 12.16 8.42
C ARG A 158 8.03 12.65 9.44
N ASN A 159 7.11 13.51 9.01
CA ASN A 159 6.05 14.05 9.87
C ASN A 159 5.09 12.94 10.32
N VAL A 160 4.67 12.05 9.40
CA VAL A 160 3.85 10.87 9.72
C VAL A 160 4.58 9.94 10.71
N ARG A 161 5.87 9.66 10.49
CA ARG A 161 6.65 8.84 11.44
C ARG A 161 6.76 9.47 12.82
N ALA A 162 6.93 10.79 12.88
CA ALA A 162 6.92 11.52 14.14
C ALA A 162 5.54 11.45 14.83
N LEU A 163 4.45 11.61 14.08
CA LEU A 163 3.08 11.47 14.57
C LEU A 163 2.79 10.06 15.10
N VAL A 164 3.22 9.04 14.38
CA VAL A 164 3.09 7.63 14.79
C VAL A 164 3.86 7.37 16.09
N GLY A 165 5.05 7.95 16.26
CA GLY A 165 5.88 7.77 17.44
C GLY A 165 6.20 6.30 17.75
N ALA A 166 5.95 5.88 18.99
CA ALA A 166 6.20 4.52 19.46
C ALA A 166 5.06 3.53 19.20
N ARG A 167 3.95 3.97 18.59
CA ARG A 167 2.81 3.11 18.28
C ARG A 167 3.20 1.97 17.32
N PRO A 168 2.58 0.78 17.43
CA PRO A 168 2.87 -0.36 16.55
C PRO A 168 2.20 -0.21 15.18
N ILE A 169 2.28 0.98 14.59
CA ILE A 169 1.68 1.34 13.30
C ILE A 169 2.73 1.22 12.19
N ASP A 170 2.40 0.57 11.10
CA ASP A 170 3.23 0.53 9.90
C ASP A 170 3.11 1.86 9.14
N VAL A 171 4.21 2.34 8.57
CA VAL A 171 4.23 3.49 7.67
C VAL A 171 4.63 3.02 6.29
N GLU A 172 3.67 3.10 5.40
CA GLU A 172 3.77 2.65 4.03
C GLU A 172 3.94 3.83 3.09
N ILE A 173 4.59 3.58 1.96
CA ILE A 173 4.75 4.54 0.88
C ILE A 173 4.37 3.91 -0.45
N ASP A 174 3.54 4.61 -1.24
CA ASP A 174 3.13 4.18 -2.57
C ASP A 174 3.30 5.30 -3.60
N GLY A 175 3.93 4.91 -4.72
CA GLY A 175 4.13 5.75 -5.89
C GLY A 175 5.60 5.96 -6.27
N GLY A 176 6.00 5.43 -7.43
CA GLY A 176 7.33 5.59 -7.98
C GLY A 176 8.47 4.93 -7.19
N ILE A 177 8.14 3.93 -6.37
CA ILE A 177 9.13 3.23 -5.53
C ILE A 177 9.99 2.30 -6.37
N THR A 178 11.30 2.48 -6.24
CA THR A 178 12.37 1.70 -6.88
C THR A 178 13.48 1.43 -5.87
N ALA A 179 14.47 0.60 -6.22
CA ALA A 179 15.65 0.40 -5.40
C ALA A 179 16.49 1.69 -5.19
N GLN A 180 16.35 2.67 -6.08
CA GLN A 180 17.00 3.99 -5.95
C GLN A 180 16.29 4.90 -4.94
N VAL A 181 14.95 4.83 -4.86
CA VAL A 181 14.14 5.67 -3.97
C VAL A 181 13.99 5.06 -2.58
N ALA A 182 13.95 3.74 -2.47
CA ALA A 182 13.72 3.02 -1.23
C ALA A 182 14.64 3.45 -0.06
N PRO A 183 15.94 3.73 -0.24
CA PRO A 183 16.80 4.22 0.84
C PRO A 183 16.34 5.54 1.46
N GLU A 184 15.93 6.50 0.62
CA GLU A 184 15.47 7.81 1.11
C GLU A 184 14.13 7.70 1.84
N ALA A 185 13.21 6.89 1.31
CA ALA A 185 11.93 6.61 1.95
C ALA A 185 12.12 5.88 3.30
N ALA A 186 13.05 4.92 3.39
CA ALA A 186 13.39 4.24 4.64
C ALA A 186 13.99 5.19 5.69
N ARG A 187 14.92 6.07 5.28
CA ARG A 187 15.46 7.12 6.17
C ARG A 187 14.37 8.08 6.65
N ALA A 188 13.38 8.38 5.80
CA ALA A 188 12.26 9.24 6.14
C ALA A 188 11.23 8.56 7.05
N GLY A 189 11.34 7.23 7.27
CA GLY A 189 10.52 6.51 8.24
C GLY A 189 9.56 5.48 7.67
N ALA A 190 9.55 5.24 6.36
CA ALA A 190 8.80 4.14 5.76
C ALA A 190 9.38 2.78 6.20
N ASN A 191 8.50 1.81 6.40
CA ASN A 191 8.87 0.42 6.61
C ASN A 191 8.13 -0.55 5.66
N VAL A 192 7.10 -0.08 4.94
CA VAL A 192 6.40 -0.83 3.90
C VAL A 192 6.55 -0.09 2.57
N PHE A 193 6.95 -0.81 1.51
CA PHE A 193 7.29 -0.24 0.21
C PHE A 193 6.39 -0.85 -0.87
N VAL A 194 5.42 -0.08 -1.35
CA VAL A 194 4.58 -0.49 -2.48
C VAL A 194 5.33 -0.27 -3.78
N ALA A 195 5.49 -1.33 -4.56
CA ALA A 195 6.20 -1.27 -5.84
C ALA A 195 5.43 -2.02 -6.94
N GLY A 196 4.92 -1.29 -7.92
CA GLY A 196 4.24 -1.85 -9.08
C GLY A 196 5.22 -2.13 -10.23
N SER A 197 5.38 -1.16 -11.13
CA SER A 197 6.21 -1.31 -12.34
C SER A 197 7.66 -1.70 -12.05
N ALA A 198 8.22 -1.27 -10.93
CA ALA A 198 9.58 -1.65 -10.53
C ALA A 198 9.73 -3.16 -10.26
N VAL A 199 8.65 -3.86 -9.88
CA VAL A 199 8.64 -5.31 -9.69
C VAL A 199 8.26 -6.02 -10.98
N PHE A 200 7.16 -5.64 -11.63
CA PHE A 200 6.53 -6.41 -12.71
C PHE A 200 7.09 -6.16 -14.12
N LYS A 201 7.88 -5.09 -14.34
CA LYS A 201 8.32 -4.62 -15.66
C LYS A 201 8.94 -5.70 -16.56
N SER A 202 9.65 -6.67 -16.01
CA SER A 202 10.36 -7.71 -16.80
C SER A 202 9.53 -8.98 -17.01
N GLY A 203 8.39 -9.14 -16.33
CA GLY A 203 7.41 -10.20 -16.57
C GLY A 203 7.85 -11.63 -16.26
N THR A 204 8.93 -11.87 -15.49
CA THR A 204 9.37 -13.21 -15.13
C THR A 204 9.54 -13.38 -13.61
N PRO A 205 9.30 -14.60 -13.07
CA PRO A 205 9.45 -14.87 -11.62
C PRO A 205 10.86 -14.56 -11.10
N GLU A 206 11.91 -14.80 -11.90
CA GLU A 206 13.30 -14.52 -11.53
C GLU A 206 13.53 -13.00 -11.39
N SER A 207 12.97 -12.22 -12.31
CA SER A 207 13.05 -10.76 -12.24
C SER A 207 12.26 -10.20 -11.06
N TYR A 208 11.10 -10.77 -10.73
CA TYR A 208 10.32 -10.36 -9.56
C TYR A 208 11.13 -10.54 -8.27
N ARG A 209 11.80 -11.70 -8.11
CA ARG A 209 12.68 -11.97 -6.96
C ARG A 209 13.83 -10.99 -6.87
N ALA A 210 14.53 -10.75 -7.98
CA ALA A 210 15.63 -9.81 -8.02
C ALA A 210 15.19 -8.39 -7.68
N ASN A 211 14.04 -7.94 -8.21
CA ASN A 211 13.53 -6.59 -8.01
C ASN A 211 13.03 -6.38 -6.56
N ILE A 212 12.31 -7.34 -5.98
CA ILE A 212 11.86 -7.31 -4.58
C ILE A 212 13.07 -7.27 -3.65
N ALA A 213 14.07 -8.14 -3.87
CA ALA A 213 15.30 -8.17 -3.08
C ALA A 213 16.08 -6.86 -3.20
N ALA A 214 16.17 -6.28 -4.40
CA ALA A 214 16.88 -5.01 -4.61
C ALA A 214 16.25 -3.85 -3.82
N ILE A 215 14.91 -3.75 -3.79
CA ILE A 215 14.20 -2.72 -3.01
C ILE A 215 14.45 -2.93 -1.51
N ARG A 216 14.27 -4.18 -1.01
CA ARG A 216 14.47 -4.51 0.41
C ARG A 216 15.89 -4.24 0.86
N ASN A 217 16.89 -4.72 0.12
CA ASN A 217 18.30 -4.57 0.47
C ASN A 217 18.74 -3.10 0.45
N ALA A 218 18.30 -2.33 -0.53
CA ALA A 218 18.58 -0.90 -0.60
C ALA A 218 18.01 -0.15 0.62
N ALA A 219 16.79 -0.48 1.05
CA ALA A 219 16.19 0.10 2.26
C ALA A 219 16.91 -0.36 3.54
N ALA A 220 17.37 -1.62 3.62
CA ALA A 220 18.06 -2.19 4.78
C ALA A 220 19.43 -1.52 5.03
N LEU A 221 20.17 -1.23 3.98
CA LEU A 221 21.49 -0.60 4.06
C LEU A 221 21.49 0.71 4.86
N VAL A 222 20.43 1.51 4.74
CA VAL A 222 20.35 2.83 5.41
C VAL A 222 19.84 2.75 6.84
N ARG A 223 19.30 1.58 7.24
CA ARG A 223 18.86 1.31 8.61
C ARG A 223 19.91 0.57 9.43
N GLY A 224 21.05 0.20 8.82
CA GLY A 224 22.09 -0.60 9.48
C GLY A 224 21.64 -2.05 9.75
N GLU A 225 20.62 -2.52 9.05
CA GLU A 225 20.15 -3.91 9.12
C GLU A 225 20.98 -4.74 8.12
N ALA A 226 21.47 -5.90 8.56
CA ALA A 226 22.14 -6.84 7.65
C ALA A 226 21.12 -7.31 6.59
N ALA A 227 21.57 -7.34 5.33
CA ALA A 227 20.75 -7.78 4.19
C ALA A 227 20.54 -9.32 4.21
#